data_2dfc81dee4c36d6cadf6bcc097d1d95c
#
_entry.id   2dfc81dee4c36d6cadf6bcc097d1d95c
#
_cell.length_a   1.000
_cell.length_b   1.000
_cell.length_c   1.000
_cell.angle_alpha   90.00
_cell.angle_beta   90.00
_cell.angle_gamma   90.00
#
_symmetry.space_group_name_H-M   'P 1'
#
loop_
_entity.id
_entity.type
_entity.pdbx_description
1 polymer ?
#
loop_
_entity_poly.entity_id
_entity_poly.type
_entity_poly.pdbx_seq_one_letter_code
_entity_poly.pdbx_strand_id
1 'polypeptide(L)'
;MAQAQVLTPAFFVFSGGPYVAAIHTNGAYIGPATLFPGLTTPAKPGEIIEIYADGFGATNSPVQSGSVMQSGVLTPLPAVTIGGVAATVQFAGLVGPGEFQFNVVVPSGLGNGDHAITATYNGASTQAGTLLTVHN
;
A
#
# COMPACT_ATOMS: atom_id res chain seq x y z
N MET A 1 -5.36 -23.23 -22.97
CA MET A 1 -4.65 -21.92 -23.06
C MET A 1 -4.88 -21.15 -21.77
N ALA A 2 -3.80 -20.73 -21.16
CA ALA A 2 -3.93 -19.90 -19.95
C ALA A 2 -4.45 -18.53 -20.35
N GLN A 3 -5.46 -18.07 -19.64
CA GLN A 3 -5.91 -16.69 -19.80
C GLN A 3 -4.88 -15.75 -19.20
N ALA A 4 -4.64 -14.63 -19.88
CA ALA A 4 -3.86 -13.57 -19.30
C ALA A 4 -4.63 -13.02 -18.11
N GLN A 5 -3.96 -12.96 -16.95
CA GLN A 5 -4.57 -12.40 -15.76
C GLN A 5 -4.65 -10.88 -15.90
N VAL A 6 -5.85 -10.35 -15.75
CA VAL A 6 -6.05 -8.90 -15.72
C VAL A 6 -5.70 -8.41 -14.31
N LEU A 7 -4.72 -7.53 -14.21
CA LEU A 7 -4.36 -6.90 -12.96
C LEU A 7 -5.08 -5.57 -12.84
N THR A 8 -5.74 -5.39 -11.70
CA THR A 8 -6.45 -4.14 -11.37
C THR A 8 -5.98 -3.66 -10.01
N PRO A 9 -4.68 -3.35 -9.87
CA PRO A 9 -4.15 -2.98 -8.56
C PRO A 9 -4.74 -1.65 -8.08
N ALA A 10 -5.10 -1.61 -6.81
CA ALA A 10 -5.60 -0.40 -6.18
C ALA A 10 -5.24 -0.40 -4.70
N PHE A 11 -4.88 0.77 -4.18
CA PHE A 11 -4.80 0.95 -2.74
C PHE A 11 -6.19 1.19 -2.17
N PHE A 12 -6.46 0.62 -1.00
CA PHE A 12 -7.62 1.04 -0.22
C PHE A 12 -7.40 2.46 0.28
N VAL A 13 -8.49 3.21 0.38
CA VAL A 13 -8.43 4.60 0.85
C VAL A 13 -9.42 4.79 2.00
N PHE A 14 -9.11 5.72 2.89
CA PHE A 14 -10.02 6.06 3.99
C PHE A 14 -11.18 6.92 3.48
N SER A 15 -12.39 6.63 3.91
CA SER A 15 -13.60 7.47 3.72
C SER A 15 -13.77 7.98 2.29
N GLY A 16 -13.50 7.14 1.28
CA GLY A 16 -13.68 7.53 -0.12
C GLY A 16 -12.53 8.31 -0.73
N GLY A 17 -11.41 8.41 -0.04
CA GLY A 17 -10.20 9.02 -0.54
C GLY A 17 -10.03 10.47 -0.11
N PRO A 18 -8.92 11.08 -0.54
CA PRO A 18 -7.84 10.54 -1.35
C PRO A 18 -6.74 9.80 -0.56
N TYR A 19 -6.84 9.74 0.77
CA TYR A 19 -5.77 9.25 1.63
C TYR A 19 -5.73 7.73 1.66
N VAL A 20 -4.54 7.18 1.38
CA VAL A 20 -4.31 5.74 1.37
C VAL A 20 -4.59 5.15 2.75
N ALA A 21 -5.19 3.95 2.75
CA ALA A 21 -5.43 3.21 3.99
C ALA A 21 -4.11 2.63 4.49
N ALA A 22 -3.44 3.37 5.35
CA ALA A 22 -2.13 3.02 5.88
C ALA A 22 -2.13 3.21 7.40
N ILE A 23 -1.30 2.41 8.07
CA ILE A 23 -1.13 2.49 9.51
C ILE A 23 0.35 2.51 9.86
N HIS A 24 0.65 3.12 11.02
CA HIS A 24 1.93 2.95 11.69
C HIS A 24 2.01 1.51 12.23
N THR A 25 3.22 1.04 12.52
CA THR A 25 3.38 -0.33 13.03
C THR A 25 2.72 -0.55 14.38
N ASN A 26 2.40 0.52 15.11
CA ASN A 26 1.63 0.42 16.37
C ASN A 26 0.11 0.37 16.13
N GLY A 27 -0.35 0.37 14.88
CA GLY A 27 -1.77 0.30 14.52
C GLY A 27 -2.48 1.63 14.38
N ALA A 28 -1.84 2.75 14.69
CA ALA A 28 -2.45 4.07 14.54
C ALA A 28 -2.57 4.44 13.05
N TYR A 29 -3.64 5.14 12.69
CA TYR A 29 -3.91 5.52 11.30
C TYR A 29 -2.97 6.62 10.84
N ILE A 30 -2.58 6.53 9.56
CA ILE A 30 -1.75 7.55 8.92
C ILE A 30 -2.61 8.47 8.08
N GLY A 31 -2.44 9.77 8.26
CA GLY A 31 -3.12 10.79 7.48
C GLY A 31 -2.91 12.16 8.11
N PRO A 32 -3.49 13.19 7.49
CA PRO A 32 -3.45 14.51 8.13
C PRO A 32 -4.25 14.48 9.43
N ALA A 33 -3.82 15.27 10.40
CA ALA A 33 -4.45 15.28 11.72
C ALA A 33 -5.93 15.62 11.67
N THR A 34 -6.38 16.27 10.61
CA THR A 34 -7.78 16.66 10.42
C THR A 34 -8.65 15.58 9.80
N LEU A 35 -8.06 14.51 9.25
CA LEU A 35 -8.83 13.44 8.59
C LEU A 35 -9.73 12.72 9.61
N PHE A 36 -9.12 12.17 10.66
CA PHE A 36 -9.83 11.60 11.80
C PHE A 36 -9.22 12.24 13.05
N PRO A 37 -9.75 13.38 13.54
CA PRO A 37 -9.12 14.13 14.62
C PRO A 37 -8.86 13.26 15.85
N GLY A 38 -7.62 13.31 16.35
CA GLY A 38 -7.17 12.50 17.47
C GLY A 38 -6.78 11.08 17.12
N LEU A 39 -7.02 10.62 15.88
CA LEU A 39 -6.75 9.25 15.46
C LEU A 39 -5.71 9.14 14.34
N THR A 40 -5.53 10.18 13.54
CA THR A 40 -4.58 10.17 12.43
C THR A 40 -3.37 11.05 12.71
N THR A 41 -2.21 10.54 12.29
CA THR A 41 -0.95 11.29 12.34
C THR A 41 -0.18 11.05 11.03
N PRO A 42 0.61 12.04 10.58
CA PRO A 42 1.41 11.85 9.37
C PRO A 42 2.48 10.78 9.54
N ALA A 43 2.89 10.18 8.43
CA ALA A 43 4.05 9.32 8.40
C ALA A 43 5.33 10.15 8.50
N LYS A 44 6.41 9.53 8.96
CA LYS A 44 7.72 10.19 9.06
C LYS A 44 8.70 9.58 8.07
N PRO A 45 9.64 10.38 7.53
CA PRO A 45 10.71 9.82 6.71
C PRO A 45 11.47 8.72 7.47
N GLY A 46 11.74 7.61 6.78
CA GLY A 46 12.41 6.46 7.36
C GLY A 46 11.52 5.51 8.15
N GLU A 47 10.29 5.87 8.37
CA GLU A 47 9.33 5.02 9.08
C GLU A 47 8.89 3.86 8.20
N ILE A 48 8.71 2.68 8.80
CA ILE A 48 8.09 1.54 8.13
C ILE A 48 6.58 1.65 8.36
N ILE A 49 5.82 1.69 7.27
CA ILE A 49 4.36 1.78 7.31
C ILE A 49 3.73 0.55 6.66
N GLU A 50 2.50 0.24 7.06
CA GLU A 50 1.71 -0.84 6.48
C GLU A 50 0.59 -0.23 5.65
N ILE A 51 0.51 -0.64 4.37
CA ILE A 51 -0.46 -0.11 3.43
C ILE A 51 -1.29 -1.28 2.91
N TYR A 52 -2.60 -1.07 2.74
CA TYR A 52 -3.51 -2.12 2.28
C TYR A 52 -3.97 -1.86 0.86
N ALA A 53 -4.11 -2.95 0.10
CA ALA A 53 -4.38 -2.89 -1.33
C ALA A 53 -5.10 -4.15 -1.81
N ASP A 54 -5.56 -4.13 -3.07
CA ASP A 54 -6.11 -5.30 -3.73
C ASP A 54 -5.71 -5.32 -5.22
N GLY A 55 -6.08 -6.40 -5.91
CA GLY A 55 -5.96 -6.48 -7.35
C GLY A 55 -4.58 -6.78 -7.91
N PHE A 56 -3.64 -7.26 -7.08
CA PHE A 56 -2.26 -7.53 -7.50
C PHE A 56 -2.04 -8.93 -8.10
N GLY A 57 -3.09 -9.75 -8.17
CA GLY A 57 -3.00 -11.04 -8.83
C GLY A 57 -2.44 -12.15 -7.95
N ALA A 58 -1.87 -13.17 -8.59
CA ALA A 58 -1.41 -14.37 -7.90
C ALA A 58 -0.13 -14.12 -7.11
N THR A 59 -0.01 -14.80 -5.97
CA THR A 59 1.19 -14.81 -5.14
C THR A 59 2.00 -16.07 -5.39
N ASN A 60 3.16 -16.18 -4.72
CA ASN A 60 4.03 -17.35 -4.84
C ASN A 60 3.45 -18.60 -4.18
N SER A 61 2.43 -18.46 -3.32
CA SER A 61 1.72 -19.58 -2.71
C SER A 61 0.31 -19.65 -3.29
N PRO A 62 -0.14 -20.83 -3.75
CA PRO A 62 -1.49 -20.96 -4.26
C PRO A 62 -2.53 -20.62 -3.18
N VAL A 63 -3.56 -19.90 -3.59
CA VAL A 63 -4.69 -19.59 -2.74
C VAL A 63 -5.67 -20.75 -2.80
N GLN A 64 -6.03 -21.30 -1.65
CA GLN A 64 -6.99 -22.40 -1.58
C GLN A 64 -8.41 -21.86 -1.51
N SER A 65 -9.27 -22.41 -2.36
CA SER A 65 -10.70 -22.04 -2.35
C SER A 65 -11.32 -22.39 -1.00
N GLY A 66 -12.07 -21.45 -0.45
CA GLY A 66 -12.76 -21.64 0.83
C GLY A 66 -11.88 -21.40 2.05
N SER A 67 -10.59 -21.14 1.87
CA SER A 67 -9.72 -20.83 3.00
C SER A 67 -9.96 -19.40 3.48
N VAL A 68 -10.07 -19.23 4.80
CA VAL A 68 -10.10 -17.90 5.42
C VAL A 68 -8.70 -17.37 5.72
N MET A 69 -7.70 -18.25 5.69
CA MET A 69 -6.30 -17.91 5.93
C MET A 69 -5.56 -17.97 4.60
N GLN A 70 -5.47 -16.83 3.94
CA GLN A 70 -4.76 -16.74 2.67
C GLN A 70 -3.47 -15.96 2.89
N SER A 71 -2.37 -16.54 2.39
CA SER A 71 -1.06 -15.93 2.51
C SER A 71 -0.28 -16.15 1.22
N GLY A 72 0.80 -15.44 1.08
CA GLY A 72 1.68 -15.54 -0.06
C GLY A 72 2.28 -14.19 -0.38
N VAL A 73 3.44 -14.20 -1.01
CA VAL A 73 4.20 -12.99 -1.32
C VAL A 73 4.15 -12.73 -2.81
N LEU A 74 4.04 -11.46 -3.19
CA LEU A 74 4.18 -11.05 -4.59
C LEU A 74 5.65 -11.15 -5.00
N THR A 75 5.91 -11.76 -6.15
CA THR A 75 7.26 -12.00 -6.66
C THR A 75 7.34 -11.60 -8.12
N PRO A 76 8.22 -10.67 -8.51
CA PRO A 76 9.04 -9.82 -7.64
C PRO A 76 8.18 -8.84 -6.84
N LEU A 77 8.77 -8.17 -5.87
CA LEU A 77 8.04 -7.17 -5.09
C LEU A 77 7.60 -6.01 -5.99
N PRO A 78 6.38 -5.48 -5.78
CA PRO A 78 5.95 -4.29 -6.51
C PRO A 78 6.86 -3.11 -6.24
N ALA A 79 6.95 -2.19 -7.21
CA ALA A 79 7.65 -0.94 -7.02
C ALA A 79 6.68 0.10 -6.46
N VAL A 80 7.09 0.81 -5.42
CA VAL A 80 6.26 1.87 -4.81
C VAL A 80 7.04 3.18 -4.89
N THR A 81 6.35 4.24 -5.32
CA THR A 81 6.89 5.60 -5.26
C THR A 81 6.00 6.47 -4.39
N ILE A 82 6.63 7.36 -3.63
CA ILE A 82 5.95 8.35 -2.80
C ILE A 82 6.56 9.71 -3.15
N GLY A 83 5.72 10.61 -3.64
CA GLY A 83 6.20 11.92 -4.11
C GLY A 83 7.18 11.81 -5.27
N GLY A 84 7.07 10.77 -6.09
CA GLY A 84 8.00 10.51 -7.18
C GLY A 84 9.32 9.88 -6.77
N VAL A 85 9.51 9.58 -5.48
CA VAL A 85 10.74 8.98 -4.96
C VAL A 85 10.49 7.50 -4.69
N ALA A 86 11.41 6.64 -5.13
CA ALA A 86 11.30 5.20 -4.90
C ALA A 86 11.34 4.90 -3.41
N ALA A 87 10.37 4.14 -2.93
CA ALA A 87 10.30 3.67 -1.56
C ALA A 87 10.75 2.21 -1.50
N THR A 88 11.37 1.82 -0.40
CA THR A 88 11.79 0.43 -0.20
C THR A 88 10.59 -0.39 0.25
N VAL A 89 10.23 -1.41 -0.53
CA VAL A 89 9.18 -2.36 -0.18
C VAL A 89 9.83 -3.55 0.51
N GLN A 90 9.53 -3.74 1.79
CA GLN A 90 10.09 -4.85 2.57
C GLN A 90 9.23 -6.11 2.47
N PHE A 91 7.94 -5.93 2.26
CA PHE A 91 6.99 -7.02 2.12
C PHE A 91 5.82 -6.55 1.28
N ALA A 92 5.31 -7.43 0.43
CA ALA A 92 4.03 -7.24 -0.24
C ALA A 92 3.41 -8.62 -0.45
N GLY A 93 2.24 -8.86 0.12
CA GLY A 93 1.61 -10.16 0.02
C GLY A 93 0.20 -10.18 0.56
N LEU A 94 -0.45 -11.34 0.38
CA LEU A 94 -1.79 -11.58 0.87
C LEU A 94 -1.78 -11.73 2.39
N VAL A 95 -2.71 -11.06 3.03
CA VAL A 95 -2.96 -11.19 4.48
C VAL A 95 -4.38 -11.62 4.77
N GLY A 96 -5.22 -11.69 3.76
CA GLY A 96 -6.60 -12.16 3.84
C GLY A 96 -7.15 -12.35 2.44
N PRO A 97 -8.39 -12.82 2.28
CA PRO A 97 -8.99 -13.05 0.97
C PRO A 97 -9.02 -11.76 0.15
N GLY A 98 -8.23 -11.71 -0.94
CA GLY A 98 -8.15 -10.55 -1.82
C GLY A 98 -7.49 -9.33 -1.22
N GLU A 99 -6.98 -9.40 0.00
CA GLU A 99 -6.38 -8.26 0.69
C GLU A 99 -4.86 -8.40 0.75
N PHE A 100 -4.17 -7.39 0.23
CA PHE A 100 -2.72 -7.34 0.24
C PHE A 100 -2.26 -6.31 1.26
N GLN A 101 -1.14 -6.62 1.93
CA GLN A 101 -0.44 -5.69 2.80
C GLN A 101 0.93 -5.42 2.23
N PHE A 102 1.31 -4.16 2.22
CA PHE A 102 2.64 -3.70 1.83
C PHE A 102 3.31 -3.10 3.06
N ASN A 103 4.53 -3.56 3.35
CA ASN A 103 5.38 -2.90 4.34
C ASN A 103 6.40 -2.07 3.59
N VAL A 104 6.34 -0.76 3.75
CA VAL A 104 7.07 0.19 2.92
C VAL A 104 7.83 1.15 3.84
N VAL A 105 9.08 1.42 3.49
CA VAL A 105 9.89 2.44 4.18
C VAL A 105 9.64 3.78 3.49
N VAL A 106 9.18 4.76 4.24
CA VAL A 106 8.94 6.11 3.72
C VAL A 106 10.30 6.73 3.34
N PRO A 107 10.47 7.21 2.09
CA PRO A 107 11.75 7.79 1.69
C PRO A 107 12.12 9.02 2.51
N SER A 108 13.41 9.22 2.70
CA SER A 108 13.93 10.47 3.24
C SER A 108 13.91 11.56 2.16
N GLY A 109 13.93 12.80 2.57
CA GLY A 109 14.01 13.93 1.64
C GLY A 109 12.69 14.43 1.11
N LEU A 110 11.57 13.82 1.52
CA LEU A 110 10.25 14.35 1.17
C LEU A 110 9.94 15.57 2.05
N GLY A 111 9.35 16.59 1.43
CA GLY A 111 8.85 17.73 2.19
C GLY A 111 7.62 17.37 3.00
N ASN A 112 7.26 18.22 3.96
CA ASN A 112 6.02 18.06 4.72
C ASN A 112 4.82 18.28 3.81
N GLY A 113 3.80 17.46 3.97
CA GLY A 113 2.55 17.57 3.22
C GLY A 113 2.13 16.26 2.58
N ASP A 114 1.14 16.35 1.70
CA ASP A 114 0.58 15.20 1.00
C ASP A 114 1.39 14.90 -0.24
N HIS A 115 1.73 13.62 -0.40
CA HIS A 115 2.50 13.15 -1.55
C HIS A 115 1.73 12.05 -2.27
N ALA A 116 1.76 12.06 -3.60
CA ALA A 116 1.16 11.00 -4.38
C ALA A 116 1.89 9.68 -4.10
N ILE A 117 1.12 8.61 -3.88
CA ILE A 117 1.65 7.26 -3.68
C ILE A 117 1.12 6.36 -4.78
N THR A 118 2.03 5.62 -5.42
CA THR A 118 1.69 4.71 -6.53
C THR A 118 2.49 3.43 -6.39
N ALA A 119 1.86 2.30 -6.69
CA ALA A 119 2.54 1.03 -6.82
C ALA A 119 2.40 0.51 -8.24
N THR A 120 3.45 -0.12 -8.75
CA THR A 120 3.46 -0.74 -10.08
C THR A 120 3.89 -2.18 -9.95
N TYR A 121 3.15 -3.08 -10.60
CA TYR A 121 3.44 -4.51 -10.58
C TYR A 121 3.08 -5.11 -11.93
N ASN A 122 4.06 -5.77 -12.57
CA ASN A 122 3.87 -6.42 -13.87
C ASN A 122 3.21 -5.50 -14.91
N GLY A 123 3.63 -4.24 -14.96
CA GLY A 123 3.15 -3.26 -15.92
C GLY A 123 1.84 -2.59 -15.58
N ALA A 124 1.18 -2.99 -14.48
CA ALA A 124 -0.05 -2.36 -14.03
C ALA A 124 0.24 -1.46 -12.83
N SER A 125 -0.45 -0.32 -12.75
CA SER A 125 -0.27 0.66 -11.69
C SER A 125 -1.56 0.89 -10.92
N THR A 126 -1.41 1.26 -9.65
CA THR A 126 -2.55 1.67 -8.83
C THR A 126 -3.15 2.97 -9.35
N GLN A 127 -4.36 3.29 -8.88
CA GLN A 127 -5.08 4.49 -9.29
C GLN A 127 -4.29 5.77 -8.99
N ALA A 128 -4.51 6.78 -9.82
CA ALA A 128 -3.95 8.11 -9.56
C ALA A 128 -4.74 8.83 -8.47
N GLY A 129 -4.11 9.82 -7.83
CA GLY A 129 -4.78 10.68 -6.86
C GLY A 129 -4.80 10.15 -5.44
N THR A 130 -4.14 9.02 -5.17
CA THR A 130 -3.99 8.50 -3.81
C THR A 130 -2.84 9.22 -3.11
N LEU A 131 -3.06 9.65 -1.87
CA LEU A 131 -2.10 10.50 -1.15
C LEU A 131 -1.64 9.85 0.15
N LEU A 132 -0.38 10.12 0.49
CA LEU A 132 0.22 9.80 1.79
C LEU A 132 0.72 11.10 2.42
N THR A 133 0.31 11.38 3.64
CA THR A 133 0.75 12.58 4.35
C THR A 133 2.04 12.29 5.10
N VAL A 134 3.06 13.11 4.86
CA VAL A 134 4.39 12.99 5.47
C VAL A 134 4.71 14.26 6.23
N HIS A 135 5.31 14.13 7.39
CA HIS A 135 5.78 15.25 8.20
C HIS A 135 7.09 14.86 8.89
N ASN A 136 8.08 15.72 8.76
CA ASN A 136 9.39 15.53 9.41
C ASN A 136 9.29 15.63 10.92
#